data_d7171cc82ce1fbea97fb13d5452b0413
#
_entry.id   d7171cc82ce1fbea97fb13d5452b0413
#
_cell.length_a   1.000
_cell.length_b   1.000
_cell.length_c   1.000
_cell.angle_alpha   90.00
_cell.angle_beta   90.00
_cell.angle_gamma   90.00
#
_symmetry.space_group_name_H-M   'P 1'
#
loop_
_entity.id
_entity.type
_entity.pdbx_description
1 polymer ?
#
loop_
_entity_poly.entity_id
_entity_poly.type
_entity_poly.pdbx_seq_one_letter_code
_entity_poly.pdbx_strand_id
1 'polypeptide(L)'
;AQAETVSGRRLSPTQAGLIQVINLAARDVDTARLEERIKHEPALAVNLLRIVNSVGFGLGRRITSLRQAITLLGRRQLMRWLQLLIYTSPQRGDSNGSGNPLFALAATRGRMMELLAERARPGQRDFAEQAFMVGIMSLIPALLGVSMDDILGQLPVTARVREALVDRQGPFGALLELATASENVADAPPSDALLAARRAHPELGERTVSLCLEHALAWANNLDRTKD
;
A
#
# COMPACT_ATOMS: atom_id res chain seq x y z
N ALA A 1 9.17 -4.34 -38.54
CA ALA A 1 9.59 -4.70 -37.19
C ALA A 1 8.33 -4.81 -36.35
N GLN A 2 7.90 -6.03 -36.06
CA GLN A 2 6.75 -6.31 -35.21
C GLN A 2 7.17 -6.06 -33.75
N ALA A 3 6.42 -5.22 -33.05
CA ALA A 3 6.53 -5.07 -31.61
C ALA A 3 6.03 -6.38 -30.96
N GLU A 4 6.93 -7.13 -30.34
CA GLU A 4 6.55 -8.25 -29.49
C GLU A 4 5.75 -7.72 -28.30
N THR A 5 4.48 -8.07 -28.26
CA THR A 5 3.59 -7.88 -27.13
C THR A 5 4.09 -8.79 -26.02
N VAL A 6 4.69 -8.24 -24.97
CA VAL A 6 5.03 -8.96 -23.76
C VAL A 6 3.72 -9.47 -23.16
N SER A 7 3.51 -10.77 -23.25
CA SER A 7 2.36 -11.49 -22.74
C SER A 7 2.18 -11.19 -21.24
N GLY A 8 1.04 -10.60 -20.87
CA GLY A 8 0.70 -10.22 -19.51
C GLY A 8 0.82 -11.41 -18.56
N ARG A 9 1.63 -11.27 -17.52
CA ARG A 9 1.80 -12.29 -16.47
C ARG A 9 0.47 -12.43 -15.74
N ARG A 10 -0.13 -13.60 -15.79
CA ARG A 10 -1.39 -13.86 -15.07
C ARG A 10 -1.14 -13.82 -13.56
N LEU A 11 -2.05 -13.19 -12.83
CA LEU A 11 -2.05 -13.19 -11.36
C LEU A 11 -2.00 -14.63 -10.82
N SER A 12 -1.23 -14.87 -9.76
CA SER A 12 -1.27 -16.15 -9.07
C SER A 12 -2.67 -16.36 -8.43
N PRO A 13 -3.11 -17.61 -8.20
CA PRO A 13 -4.39 -17.86 -7.53
C PRO A 13 -4.52 -17.10 -6.19
N THR A 14 -3.46 -17.04 -5.40
CA THR A 14 -3.41 -16.31 -4.12
C THR A 14 -3.57 -14.80 -4.31
N GLN A 15 -2.94 -14.22 -5.33
CA GLN A 15 -3.07 -12.80 -5.66
C GLN A 15 -4.50 -12.47 -6.14
N ALA A 16 -5.08 -13.32 -6.96
CA ALA A 16 -6.46 -13.18 -7.39
C ALA A 16 -7.45 -13.28 -6.21
N GLY A 17 -7.23 -14.22 -5.29
CA GLY A 17 -8.00 -14.36 -4.05
C GLY A 17 -7.91 -13.11 -3.17
N LEU A 18 -6.71 -12.56 -2.99
CA LEU A 18 -6.50 -11.34 -2.22
C LEU A 18 -7.21 -10.13 -2.84
N ILE A 19 -7.14 -9.95 -4.17
CA ILE A 19 -7.86 -8.89 -4.88
C ILE A 19 -9.37 -9.02 -4.65
N GLN A 20 -9.91 -10.24 -4.66
CA GLN A 20 -11.33 -10.46 -4.37
C GLN A 20 -11.69 -10.07 -2.93
N VAL A 21 -10.84 -10.36 -1.95
CA VAL A 21 -11.05 -9.92 -0.54
C VAL A 21 -11.00 -8.41 -0.42
N ILE A 22 -10.05 -7.75 -1.09
CA ILE A 22 -9.96 -6.28 -1.15
C ILE A 22 -11.23 -5.68 -1.75
N ASN A 23 -11.71 -6.22 -2.88
CA ASN A 23 -12.95 -5.78 -3.52
C ASN A 23 -14.17 -5.93 -2.60
N LEU A 24 -14.23 -7.04 -1.86
CA LEU A 24 -15.31 -7.30 -0.91
C LEU A 24 -15.26 -6.30 0.25
N ALA A 25 -14.08 -6.06 0.82
CA ALA A 25 -13.88 -5.10 1.90
C ALA A 25 -14.20 -3.66 1.48
N ALA A 26 -13.96 -3.29 0.22
CA ALA A 26 -14.28 -1.97 -0.32
C ALA A 26 -15.79 -1.73 -0.52
N ARG A 27 -16.60 -2.79 -0.66
CA ARG A 27 -18.05 -2.71 -0.98
C ARG A 27 -18.98 -2.67 0.24
N ASP A 28 -18.47 -2.39 1.41
CA ASP A 28 -19.27 -2.30 2.66
C ASP A 28 -20.10 -3.55 2.96
N VAL A 29 -19.56 -4.73 2.71
CA VAL A 29 -20.18 -6.00 3.05
C VAL A 29 -20.06 -6.34 4.54
N ASP A 30 -20.93 -7.20 5.04
CA ASP A 30 -20.92 -7.68 6.42
C ASP A 30 -19.60 -8.39 6.78
N THR A 31 -19.18 -8.22 8.04
CA THR A 31 -17.97 -8.85 8.62
C THR A 31 -17.97 -10.37 8.47
N ALA A 32 -19.13 -11.01 8.58
CA ALA A 32 -19.26 -12.46 8.42
C ALA A 32 -18.89 -12.91 7.00
N ARG A 33 -19.27 -12.14 5.98
CA ARG A 33 -18.96 -12.43 4.59
C ARG A 33 -17.46 -12.22 4.27
N LEU A 34 -16.85 -11.20 4.88
CA LEU A 34 -15.40 -11.00 4.81
C LEU A 34 -14.65 -12.14 5.50
N GLU A 35 -15.07 -12.53 6.69
CA GLU A 35 -14.49 -13.67 7.43
C GLU A 35 -14.51 -14.94 6.60
N GLU A 36 -15.69 -15.27 6.03
CA GLU A 36 -15.85 -16.46 5.21
C GLU A 36 -14.94 -16.46 3.99
N ARG A 37 -14.83 -15.31 3.29
CA ARG A 37 -13.96 -15.21 2.13
C ARG A 37 -12.47 -15.32 2.50
N ILE A 38 -12.06 -14.73 3.63
CA ILE A 38 -10.67 -14.81 4.12
C ILE A 38 -10.33 -16.26 4.54
N LYS A 39 -11.27 -17.02 5.10
CA LYS A 39 -11.06 -18.43 5.46
C LYS A 39 -10.69 -19.30 4.27
N HIS A 40 -11.16 -18.98 3.08
CA HIS A 40 -10.80 -19.69 1.85
C HIS A 40 -9.38 -19.38 1.34
N GLU A 41 -8.67 -18.46 2.00
CA GLU A 41 -7.30 -18.07 1.68
C GLU A 41 -6.40 -18.27 2.93
N PRO A 42 -5.95 -19.51 3.23
CA PRO A 42 -5.26 -19.82 4.51
C PRO A 42 -4.03 -18.96 4.76
N ALA A 43 -3.23 -18.69 3.73
CA ALA A 43 -2.04 -17.84 3.85
C ALA A 43 -2.42 -16.40 4.24
N LEU A 44 -3.50 -15.87 3.67
CA LEU A 44 -4.03 -14.55 4.01
C LEU A 44 -4.53 -14.50 5.45
N ALA A 45 -5.26 -15.52 5.88
CA ALA A 45 -5.77 -15.63 7.25
C ALA A 45 -4.65 -15.63 8.29
N VAL A 46 -3.60 -16.44 8.07
CA VAL A 46 -2.42 -16.50 8.96
C VAL A 46 -1.69 -15.16 8.98
N ASN A 47 -1.44 -14.55 7.83
CA ASN A 47 -0.74 -13.27 7.75
C ASN A 47 -1.54 -12.14 8.43
N LEU A 48 -2.87 -12.12 8.25
CA LEU A 48 -3.74 -11.14 8.92
C LEU A 48 -3.66 -11.28 10.45
N LEU A 49 -3.76 -12.50 10.96
CA LEU A 49 -3.65 -12.77 12.41
C LEU A 49 -2.25 -12.40 12.94
N ARG A 50 -1.19 -12.67 12.18
CA ARG A 50 0.18 -12.28 12.55
C ARG A 50 0.31 -10.76 12.67
N ILE A 51 -0.16 -10.02 11.68
CA ILE A 51 -0.13 -8.55 11.69
C ILE A 51 -0.90 -7.98 12.87
N VAL A 52 -2.12 -8.46 13.12
CA VAL A 52 -2.94 -7.97 14.24
C VAL A 52 -2.30 -8.24 15.60
N ASN A 53 -1.57 -9.34 15.73
CA ASN A 53 -0.84 -9.70 16.95
C ASN A 53 0.55 -9.06 17.03
N SER A 54 0.96 -8.27 16.05
CA SER A 54 2.25 -7.61 16.09
C SER A 54 2.29 -6.51 17.16
N VAL A 55 3.50 -6.23 17.65
CA VAL A 55 3.74 -5.24 18.72
C VAL A 55 3.18 -3.86 18.39
N GLY A 56 3.05 -3.53 17.10
CA GLY A 56 2.52 -2.25 16.63
C GLY A 56 1.06 -1.97 16.97
N PHE A 57 0.28 -2.98 17.37
CA PHE A 57 -1.12 -2.81 17.79
C PHE A 57 -1.31 -2.65 19.30
N GLY A 58 -0.27 -2.88 20.12
CA GLY A 58 -0.34 -2.68 21.56
C GLY A 58 -1.47 -3.44 22.27
N LEU A 59 -1.94 -4.53 21.68
CA LEU A 59 -3.04 -5.32 22.24
C LEU A 59 -2.52 -6.15 23.41
N GLY A 60 -3.01 -5.89 24.59
CA GLY A 60 -2.65 -6.62 25.80
C GLY A 60 -3.03 -8.12 25.82
N ARG A 61 -3.65 -8.63 24.73
CA ARG A 61 -4.04 -10.04 24.57
C ARG A 61 -3.87 -10.49 23.12
N ARG A 62 -3.55 -11.77 22.95
CA ARG A 62 -3.42 -12.41 21.64
C ARG A 62 -4.79 -12.62 20.98
N ILE A 63 -4.90 -12.22 19.73
CA ILE A 63 -6.08 -12.44 18.88
C ILE A 63 -5.91 -13.77 18.14
N THR A 64 -6.87 -14.67 18.29
CA THR A 64 -6.82 -16.03 17.70
C THR A 64 -7.92 -16.29 16.67
N SER A 65 -8.88 -15.36 16.50
CA SER A 65 -10.01 -15.52 15.59
C SER A 65 -10.01 -14.41 14.54
N LEU A 66 -10.30 -14.79 13.27
CA LEU A 66 -10.45 -13.84 12.16
C LEU A 66 -11.55 -12.81 12.43
N ARG A 67 -12.68 -13.25 12.99
CA ARG A 67 -13.78 -12.34 13.36
C ARG A 67 -13.33 -11.27 14.34
N GLN A 68 -12.60 -11.67 15.39
CA GLN A 68 -12.04 -10.72 16.35
C GLN A 68 -11.05 -9.77 15.68
N ALA A 69 -10.17 -10.29 14.80
CA ALA A 69 -9.21 -9.48 14.05
C ALA A 69 -9.92 -8.43 13.19
N ILE A 70 -10.92 -8.83 12.40
CA ILE A 70 -11.67 -7.94 11.53
C ILE A 70 -12.46 -6.88 12.35
N THR A 71 -13.10 -7.30 13.44
CA THR A 71 -13.87 -6.38 14.29
C THR A 71 -12.95 -5.37 15.00
N LEU A 72 -11.79 -5.82 15.46
CA LEU A 72 -10.85 -4.96 16.18
C LEU A 72 -10.16 -3.96 15.28
N LEU A 73 -9.73 -4.39 14.09
CA LEU A 73 -9.13 -3.52 13.09
C LEU A 73 -10.13 -2.50 12.57
N GLY A 74 -11.38 -2.90 12.47
CA GLY A 74 -12.35 -2.19 11.68
C GLY A 74 -12.01 -2.21 10.19
N ARG A 75 -12.95 -1.79 9.36
CA ARG A 75 -12.85 -1.88 7.90
C ARG A 75 -11.63 -1.13 7.32
N ARG A 76 -11.36 0.06 7.82
CA ARG A 76 -10.27 0.93 7.31
C ARG A 76 -8.91 0.29 7.50
N GLN A 77 -8.61 -0.16 8.71
CA GLN A 77 -7.33 -0.82 8.99
C GLN A 77 -7.24 -2.16 8.27
N LEU A 78 -8.34 -2.92 8.19
CA LEU A 78 -8.37 -4.17 7.42
C LEU A 78 -7.98 -3.92 5.96
N MET A 79 -8.58 -2.91 5.29
CA MET A 79 -8.23 -2.55 3.91
C MET A 79 -6.75 -2.23 3.75
N ARG A 80 -6.20 -1.43 4.65
CA ARG A 80 -4.79 -1.06 4.67
C ARG A 80 -3.88 -2.30 4.72
N TRP A 81 -4.20 -3.26 5.60
CA TRP A 81 -3.43 -4.49 5.73
C TRP A 81 -3.60 -5.44 4.55
N LEU A 82 -4.79 -5.56 4.01
CA LEU A 82 -5.04 -6.35 2.81
C LEU A 82 -4.20 -5.86 1.62
N GLN A 83 -4.06 -4.55 1.46
CA GLN A 83 -3.23 -3.95 0.43
C GLN A 83 -1.73 -4.29 0.62
N LEU A 84 -1.23 -4.21 1.85
CA LEU A 84 0.15 -4.60 2.16
C LEU A 84 0.41 -6.09 1.97
N LEU A 85 -0.58 -6.94 2.23
CA LEU A 85 -0.44 -8.39 2.07
C LEU A 85 -0.23 -8.83 0.62
N ILE A 86 -0.54 -8.01 -0.38
CA ILE A 86 -0.18 -8.27 -1.78
C ILE A 86 1.33 -8.52 -1.92
N TYR A 87 2.14 -7.81 -1.13
CA TYR A 87 3.60 -7.89 -1.17
C TYR A 87 4.19 -9.06 -0.37
N THR A 88 3.39 -9.74 0.45
CA THR A 88 3.84 -10.89 1.25
C THR A 88 3.68 -12.24 0.54
N SER A 89 3.02 -12.25 -0.62
CA SER A 89 2.84 -13.48 -1.40
C SER A 89 4.19 -13.98 -1.90
N PRO A 90 4.55 -15.26 -1.68
CA PRO A 90 5.83 -15.81 -2.14
C PRO A 90 5.92 -15.72 -3.66
N GLN A 91 6.93 -15.03 -4.15
CA GLN A 91 7.27 -15.03 -5.57
C GLN A 91 8.07 -16.30 -5.89
N ARG A 92 7.89 -16.86 -7.10
CA ARG A 92 8.70 -17.98 -7.58
C ARG A 92 10.17 -17.56 -7.60
N GLY A 93 10.95 -18.06 -6.65
CA GLY A 93 12.39 -17.81 -6.57
C GLY A 93 12.94 -17.43 -5.19
N ASP A 94 12.10 -17.00 -4.25
CA ASP A 94 12.54 -16.64 -2.90
C ASP A 94 12.64 -17.88 -2.00
N SER A 95 13.69 -18.68 -2.20
CA SER A 95 14.04 -19.81 -1.31
C SER A 95 14.74 -19.38 -0.02
N ASN A 96 15.03 -18.10 0.17
CA ASN A 96 15.94 -17.62 1.24
C ASN A 96 15.27 -16.77 2.35
N GLY A 97 13.94 -16.83 2.55
CA GLY A 97 13.35 -16.24 3.76
C GLY A 97 13.56 -14.70 3.98
N SER A 98 14.33 -14.05 3.12
CA SER A 98 14.51 -12.59 3.14
C SER A 98 13.23 -11.94 2.68
N GLY A 99 12.67 -11.07 3.52
CA GLY A 99 11.43 -10.37 3.22
C GLY A 99 11.49 -9.67 1.86
N ASN A 100 10.38 -9.67 1.14
CA ASN A 100 10.29 -9.01 -0.17
C ASN A 100 10.68 -7.53 -0.01
N PRO A 101 11.77 -7.03 -0.64
CA PRO A 101 12.22 -5.65 -0.49
C PRO A 101 11.15 -4.64 -0.93
N LEU A 102 10.25 -5.03 -1.86
CA LEU A 102 9.12 -4.20 -2.26
C LEU A 102 8.08 -4.05 -1.14
N PHE A 103 8.02 -4.97 -0.17
CA PHE A 103 7.12 -4.82 0.98
C PHE A 103 7.53 -3.63 1.85
N ALA A 104 8.80 -3.56 2.23
CA ALA A 104 9.31 -2.46 3.04
C ALA A 104 9.16 -1.12 2.32
N LEU A 105 9.48 -1.08 1.01
CA LEU A 105 9.33 0.11 0.18
C LEU A 105 7.87 0.54 0.06
N ALA A 106 6.94 -0.39 -0.20
CA ALA A 106 5.51 -0.11 -0.30
C ALA A 106 4.94 0.41 1.02
N ALA A 107 5.32 -0.22 2.14
CA ALA A 107 4.91 0.20 3.48
C ALA A 107 5.43 1.62 3.79
N THR A 108 6.71 1.89 3.51
CA THR A 108 7.32 3.20 3.69
C THR A 108 6.62 4.25 2.84
N ARG A 109 6.46 4.00 1.53
CA ARG A 109 5.81 4.94 0.60
C ARG A 109 4.36 5.22 0.99
N GLY A 110 3.60 4.18 1.32
CA GLY A 110 2.23 4.33 1.77
C GLY A 110 2.12 5.20 3.02
N ARG A 111 2.94 4.91 4.04
CA ARG A 111 2.95 5.71 5.29
C ARG A 111 3.44 7.13 5.07
N MET A 112 4.45 7.32 4.24
CA MET A 112 4.95 8.66 3.90
C MET A 112 3.88 9.50 3.23
N MET A 113 3.20 8.97 2.23
CA MET A 113 2.10 9.66 1.54
C MET A 113 0.95 10.03 2.48
N GLU A 114 0.61 9.16 3.41
CA GLU A 114 -0.38 9.45 4.45
C GLU A 114 0.06 10.64 5.32
N LEU A 115 1.29 10.65 5.81
CA LEU A 115 1.83 11.72 6.63
C LEU A 115 1.92 13.05 5.87
N LEU A 116 2.31 13.03 4.60
CA LEU A 116 2.29 14.21 3.74
C LEU A 116 0.87 14.74 3.54
N ALA A 117 -0.09 13.85 3.29
CA ALA A 117 -1.50 14.21 3.13
C ALA A 117 -2.11 14.81 4.40
N GLU A 118 -1.78 14.27 5.57
CA GLU A 118 -2.19 14.81 6.87
C GLU A 118 -1.66 16.23 7.10
N ARG A 119 -0.43 16.52 6.61
CA ARG A 119 0.18 17.85 6.68
C ARG A 119 -0.41 18.82 5.66
N ALA A 120 -0.63 18.36 4.43
CA ALA A 120 -1.24 19.16 3.38
C ALA A 120 -2.71 19.50 3.66
N ARG A 121 -3.44 18.58 4.30
CA ARG A 121 -4.88 18.74 4.60
C ARG A 121 -5.23 18.21 5.99
N PRO A 122 -4.92 18.97 7.04
CA PRO A 122 -5.20 18.55 8.41
C PRO A 122 -6.70 18.23 8.62
N GLY A 123 -6.98 17.13 9.31
CA GLY A 123 -8.35 16.69 9.61
C GLY A 123 -9.07 15.93 8.49
N GLN A 124 -8.55 15.91 7.26
CA GLN A 124 -9.15 15.18 6.15
C GLN A 124 -8.68 13.71 6.12
N ARG A 125 -9.19 12.89 7.04
CA ARG A 125 -8.77 11.48 7.19
C ARG A 125 -8.94 10.66 5.91
N ASP A 126 -10.05 10.83 5.21
CA ASP A 126 -10.31 10.08 3.97
C ASP A 126 -9.29 10.43 2.87
N PHE A 127 -8.80 11.67 2.85
CA PHE A 127 -7.73 12.09 1.94
C PHE A 127 -6.41 11.42 2.29
N ALA A 128 -6.04 11.36 3.56
CA ALA A 128 -4.82 10.68 4.03
C ALA A 128 -4.88 9.16 3.77
N GLU A 129 -6.03 8.53 3.98
CA GLU A 129 -6.23 7.10 3.69
C GLU A 129 -6.09 6.78 2.18
N GLN A 130 -6.64 7.63 1.32
CA GLN A 130 -6.47 7.48 -0.13
C GLN A 130 -5.02 7.71 -0.56
N ALA A 131 -4.32 8.66 0.06
CA ALA A 131 -2.90 8.88 -0.19
C ALA A 131 -2.07 7.63 0.19
N PHE A 132 -2.33 7.03 1.35
CA PHE A 132 -1.70 5.77 1.76
C PHE A 132 -1.92 4.67 0.71
N MET A 133 -3.16 4.51 0.23
CA MET A 133 -3.51 3.53 -0.79
C MET A 133 -2.73 3.79 -2.09
N VAL A 134 -2.64 5.03 -2.56
CA VAL A 134 -1.88 5.40 -3.76
C VAL A 134 -0.41 5.03 -3.59
N GLY A 135 0.21 5.34 -2.45
CA GLY A 135 1.60 4.99 -2.17
C GLY A 135 1.87 3.49 -2.30
N ILE A 136 1.04 2.66 -1.65
CA ILE A 136 1.16 1.21 -1.75
C ILE A 136 0.92 0.72 -3.18
N MET A 137 -0.18 1.13 -3.81
CA MET A 137 -0.55 0.64 -5.14
C MET A 137 0.44 1.02 -6.23
N SER A 138 1.19 2.11 -6.07
CA SER A 138 2.17 2.59 -7.05
C SER A 138 3.27 1.58 -7.39
N LEU A 139 3.52 0.60 -6.53
CA LEU A 139 4.53 -0.45 -6.70
C LEU A 139 3.97 -1.80 -7.17
N ILE A 140 2.64 -1.95 -7.24
CA ILE A 140 2.03 -3.23 -7.66
C ILE A 140 2.45 -3.65 -9.08
N PRO A 141 2.55 -2.76 -10.09
CA PRO A 141 3.06 -3.12 -11.40
C PRO A 141 4.45 -3.75 -11.36
N ALA A 142 5.36 -3.20 -10.55
CA ALA A 142 6.71 -3.75 -10.37
C ALA A 142 6.69 -5.13 -9.70
N LEU A 143 5.75 -5.35 -8.78
CA LEU A 143 5.58 -6.63 -8.09
C LEU A 143 5.00 -7.70 -8.99
N LEU A 144 3.92 -7.37 -9.72
CA LEU A 144 3.13 -8.36 -10.46
C LEU A 144 3.56 -8.51 -11.91
N GLY A 145 4.29 -7.54 -12.48
CA GLY A 145 4.67 -7.50 -13.89
C GLY A 145 3.45 -7.28 -14.82
N VAL A 146 2.42 -6.59 -14.35
CA VAL A 146 1.21 -6.23 -15.11
C VAL A 146 1.04 -4.72 -15.14
N SER A 147 0.28 -4.20 -16.11
CA SER A 147 0.06 -2.75 -16.20
C SER A 147 -0.79 -2.22 -15.05
N MET A 148 -0.64 -0.91 -14.75
CA MET A 148 -1.47 -0.25 -13.74
C MET A 148 -2.95 -0.26 -14.15
N ASP A 149 -3.26 -0.11 -15.44
CA ASP A 149 -4.63 -0.13 -15.94
C ASP A 149 -5.31 -1.49 -15.74
N ASP A 150 -4.60 -2.61 -15.96
CA ASP A 150 -5.12 -3.95 -15.70
C ASP A 150 -5.45 -4.15 -14.21
N ILE A 151 -4.61 -3.61 -13.32
CA ILE A 151 -4.83 -3.64 -11.87
C ILE A 151 -6.07 -2.82 -11.50
N LEU A 152 -6.14 -1.58 -11.99
CA LEU A 152 -7.24 -0.66 -11.69
C LEU A 152 -8.56 -1.05 -12.33
N GLY A 153 -8.54 -1.87 -13.38
CA GLY A 153 -9.73 -2.50 -13.94
C GLY A 153 -10.40 -3.49 -12.98
N GLN A 154 -9.65 -4.03 -12.02
CA GLN A 154 -10.12 -5.03 -11.06
C GLN A 154 -10.41 -4.47 -9.66
N LEU A 155 -10.03 -3.22 -9.39
CA LEU A 155 -10.16 -2.59 -8.07
C LEU A 155 -11.10 -1.38 -8.11
N PRO A 156 -12.03 -1.23 -7.15
CA PRO A 156 -12.87 -0.05 -7.05
C PRO A 156 -12.06 1.09 -6.43
N VAL A 157 -11.48 1.92 -7.28
CA VAL A 157 -10.74 3.13 -6.87
C VAL A 157 -11.46 4.39 -7.32
N THR A 158 -11.25 5.50 -6.60
CA THR A 158 -11.78 6.81 -7.01
C THR A 158 -11.07 7.34 -8.24
N ALA A 159 -11.71 8.22 -9.01
CA ALA A 159 -11.09 8.85 -10.17
C ALA A 159 -9.77 9.55 -9.82
N ARG A 160 -9.69 10.21 -8.65
CA ARG A 160 -8.46 10.88 -8.17
C ARG A 160 -7.31 9.91 -7.90
N VAL A 161 -7.62 8.72 -7.39
CA VAL A 161 -6.62 7.66 -7.16
C VAL A 161 -6.12 7.11 -8.49
N ARG A 162 -7.02 6.88 -9.45
CA ARG A 162 -6.67 6.44 -10.81
C ARG A 162 -5.76 7.46 -11.50
N GLU A 163 -6.14 8.74 -11.52
CA GLU A 163 -5.39 9.84 -12.10
C GLU A 163 -3.95 9.90 -11.54
N ALA A 164 -3.79 9.76 -10.22
CA ALA A 164 -2.49 9.77 -9.60
C ALA A 164 -1.63 8.56 -9.97
N LEU A 165 -2.22 7.38 -10.09
CA LEU A 165 -1.49 6.13 -10.36
C LEU A 165 -1.13 5.96 -11.84
N VAL A 166 -1.98 6.41 -12.75
CA VAL A 166 -1.78 6.29 -14.20
C VAL A 166 -1.02 7.50 -14.75
N ASP A 167 -1.52 8.70 -14.45
CA ASP A 167 -1.07 9.94 -15.10
C ASP A 167 -0.09 10.75 -14.22
N ARG A 168 0.13 10.36 -12.95
CA ARG A 168 0.91 11.12 -11.96
C ARG A 168 0.36 12.53 -11.73
N GLN A 169 -0.94 12.70 -11.91
CA GLN A 169 -1.63 13.98 -11.85
C GLN A 169 -2.50 14.10 -10.59
N GLY A 170 -3.05 15.33 -10.41
CA GLY A 170 -3.90 15.62 -9.27
C GLY A 170 -3.17 15.70 -7.92
N PRO A 171 -3.92 15.91 -6.82
CA PRO A 171 -3.32 16.14 -5.51
C PRO A 171 -2.52 14.93 -4.98
N PHE A 172 -2.94 13.71 -5.31
CA PHE A 172 -2.19 12.51 -4.93
C PHE A 172 -0.98 12.28 -5.84
N GLY A 173 -1.03 12.70 -7.12
CA GLY A 173 0.11 12.64 -8.03
C GLY A 173 1.26 13.50 -7.52
N ALA A 174 0.98 14.74 -7.09
CA ALA A 174 1.96 15.62 -6.49
C ALA A 174 2.60 15.05 -5.22
N LEU A 175 1.79 14.47 -4.31
CA LEU A 175 2.31 13.80 -3.11
C LEU A 175 3.17 12.57 -3.46
N LEU A 176 2.79 11.82 -4.49
CA LEU A 176 3.53 10.66 -4.95
C LEU A 176 4.89 11.06 -5.55
N GLU A 177 4.97 12.17 -6.27
CA GLU A 177 6.24 12.73 -6.76
C GLU A 177 7.16 13.13 -5.60
N LEU A 178 6.63 13.81 -4.56
CA LEU A 178 7.41 14.14 -3.35
C LEU A 178 7.93 12.88 -2.65
N ALA A 179 7.10 11.86 -2.51
CA ALA A 179 7.49 10.61 -1.86
C ALA A 179 8.55 9.86 -2.66
N THR A 180 8.35 9.67 -3.97
CA THR A 180 9.30 8.94 -4.83
C THR A 180 10.65 9.67 -4.98
N ALA A 181 10.64 11.00 -5.02
CA ALA A 181 11.87 11.78 -5.05
C ALA A 181 12.70 11.61 -3.77
N SER A 182 12.05 11.44 -2.63
CA SER A 182 12.73 11.25 -1.34
C SER A 182 13.31 9.84 -1.15
N GLU A 183 12.88 8.87 -1.94
CA GLU A 183 13.45 7.51 -1.95
C GLU A 183 14.73 7.43 -2.79
N ASN A 184 14.95 8.36 -3.69
CA ASN A 184 16.10 8.43 -4.58
C ASN A 184 17.14 9.42 -4.05
N VAL A 185 18.24 8.90 -3.52
CA VAL A 185 19.41 9.69 -3.06
C VAL A 185 20.31 10.09 -4.26
N ALA A 186 19.74 10.34 -5.43
CA ALA A 186 20.56 10.69 -6.58
C ALA A 186 20.83 12.22 -6.59
N ASP A 187 22.09 12.61 -6.83
CA ASP A 187 22.53 14.00 -7.09
C ASP A 187 21.98 14.57 -8.42
N ALA A 188 20.92 13.99 -8.95
CA ALA A 188 20.29 14.47 -10.17
C ALA A 188 19.47 15.74 -9.90
N PRO A 189 19.45 16.69 -10.84
CA PRO A 189 18.61 17.89 -10.69
C PRO A 189 17.13 17.48 -10.57
N PRO A 190 16.33 18.23 -9.78
CA PRO A 190 14.92 17.92 -9.59
C PRO A 190 14.16 17.95 -10.93
N SER A 191 13.30 16.94 -11.15
CA SER A 191 12.44 16.89 -12.32
C SER A 191 11.41 18.04 -12.32
N ASP A 192 10.90 18.41 -13.51
CA ASP A 192 9.82 19.40 -13.61
C ASP A 192 8.57 18.99 -12.80
N ALA A 193 8.26 17.69 -12.76
CA ALA A 193 7.18 17.13 -11.96
C ALA A 193 7.39 17.38 -10.47
N LEU A 194 8.60 17.14 -9.96
CA LEU A 194 8.96 17.41 -8.56
C LEU A 194 8.88 18.90 -8.23
N LEU A 195 9.36 19.77 -9.14
CA LEU A 195 9.27 21.22 -8.95
C LEU A 195 7.81 21.69 -8.96
N ALA A 196 6.96 21.10 -9.80
CA ALA A 196 5.52 21.37 -9.81
C ALA A 196 4.86 20.90 -8.51
N ALA A 197 5.21 19.71 -8.02
CA ALA A 197 4.70 19.17 -6.76
C ALA A 197 5.07 20.05 -5.56
N ARG A 198 6.31 20.54 -5.48
CA ARG A 198 6.76 21.48 -4.44
C ARG A 198 6.00 22.81 -4.50
N ARG A 199 5.71 23.32 -5.70
CA ARG A 199 4.90 24.55 -5.87
C ARG A 199 3.44 24.34 -5.47
N ALA A 200 2.88 23.16 -5.72
CA ALA A 200 1.52 22.81 -5.33
C ALA A 200 1.34 22.66 -3.80
N HIS A 201 2.42 22.33 -3.08
CA HIS A 201 2.44 22.07 -1.65
C HIS A 201 3.57 22.84 -0.94
N PRO A 202 3.52 24.19 -0.88
CA PRO A 202 4.56 25.00 -0.23
C PRO A 202 4.68 24.71 1.28
N GLU A 203 3.62 24.21 1.91
CA GLU A 203 3.60 23.77 3.31
C GLU A 203 4.44 22.51 3.55
N LEU A 204 4.73 21.73 2.50
CA LEU A 204 5.56 20.52 2.55
C LEU A 204 7.02 20.85 2.18
N GLY A 205 7.64 21.75 2.93
CA GLY A 205 9.07 22.06 2.75
C GLY A 205 9.97 20.84 2.98
N GLU A 206 11.24 20.90 2.55
CA GLU A 206 12.20 19.79 2.61
C GLU A 206 12.30 19.12 3.98
N ARG A 207 12.37 19.95 5.04
CA ARG A 207 12.40 19.43 6.43
C ARG A 207 11.16 18.61 6.77
N THR A 208 9.98 19.05 6.34
CA THR A 208 8.72 18.36 6.58
C THR A 208 8.71 17.03 5.86
N VAL A 209 9.15 17.01 4.61
CA VAL A 209 9.25 15.79 3.77
C VAL A 209 10.22 14.78 4.39
N SER A 210 11.42 15.24 4.83
CA SER A 210 12.41 14.40 5.50
C SER A 210 11.87 13.77 6.79
N LEU A 211 11.21 14.56 7.64
CA LEU A 211 10.58 14.05 8.86
C LEU A 211 9.48 13.00 8.56
N CYS A 212 8.68 13.21 7.52
CA CYS A 212 7.68 12.23 7.10
C CYS A 212 8.33 10.92 6.64
N LEU A 213 9.45 11.01 5.91
CA LEU A 213 10.21 9.83 5.49
C LEU A 213 10.78 9.07 6.69
N GLU A 214 11.43 9.76 7.64
CA GLU A 214 11.96 9.13 8.86
C GLU A 214 10.89 8.39 9.65
N HIS A 215 9.74 9.02 9.87
CA HIS A 215 8.61 8.39 10.56
C HIS A 215 8.04 7.20 9.78
N ALA A 216 7.98 7.29 8.45
CA ALA A 216 7.51 6.22 7.61
C ALA A 216 8.46 5.01 7.64
N LEU A 217 9.78 5.24 7.58
CA LEU A 217 10.79 4.21 7.70
C LEU A 217 10.73 3.51 9.07
N ALA A 218 10.64 4.29 10.16
CA ALA A 218 10.52 3.72 11.50
C ALA A 218 9.28 2.84 11.63
N TRP A 219 8.15 3.27 11.06
CA TRP A 219 6.91 2.50 11.06
C TRP A 219 7.03 1.22 10.22
N ALA A 220 7.59 1.28 9.01
CA ALA A 220 7.77 0.13 8.13
C ALA A 220 8.71 -0.92 8.74
N ASN A 221 9.81 -0.48 9.39
CA ASN A 221 10.76 -1.37 10.08
C ASN A 221 10.12 -2.11 11.26
N ASN A 222 9.17 -1.48 11.95
CA ASN A 222 8.43 -2.15 13.03
C ASN A 222 7.50 -3.25 12.50
N LEU A 223 7.02 -3.15 11.26
CA LEU A 223 6.23 -4.19 10.62
C LEU A 223 7.08 -5.42 10.25
N ASP A 224 8.34 -5.20 9.86
CA ASP A 224 9.23 -6.28 9.45
C ASP A 224 9.76 -7.09 10.66
N ARG A 225 10.01 -6.42 11.80
CA ARG A 225 10.44 -7.05 13.06
C ARG A 225 9.43 -8.05 13.65
N THR A 226 8.23 -8.11 13.14
CA THR A 226 7.20 -9.07 13.58
C THR A 226 7.28 -10.40 12.83
N LYS A 227 8.33 -10.63 12.03
CA LYS A 227 8.56 -11.88 11.31
C LYS A 227 9.33 -12.92 12.15
N ASP A 228 9.94 -12.51 13.24
CA ASP A 228 10.61 -13.36 14.23
C ASP A 228 9.63 -13.68 15.40
#